data_9ec37b4dbc6af98e04595309ce2ba729
#
_entry.id   9ec37b4dbc6af98e04595309ce2ba729
#
_cell.length_a   1.000
_cell.length_b   1.000
_cell.length_c   1.000
_cell.angle_alpha   90.00
_cell.angle_beta   90.00
_cell.angle_gamma   90.00
#
_symmetry.space_group_name_H-M   'P 1'
#
loop_
_entity.id
_entity.type
_entity.pdbx_description
1 polymer ?
#
loop_
_entity_poly.entity_id
_entity_poly.type
_entity_poly.pdbx_seq_one_letter_code
_entity_poly.pdbx_strand_id
1 'polypeptide(L)'
;METKKLTKKDFNDHNEFIGDESILSFNGNLEIEESLGCVKFKWLNIKGYILAKAFSGIKAGEGIKAGEGIEAGSGIEAGSGIKAGEGIKAGSGIEAGWGIEAGSGIKAGEGIKAGEGIEAGWGIEAGWGIEAGLYITCKLTISSKLRIFAGLCIWKIPKEEDKTIICGKLASGTIEYGILNEVGLPEKKETCDGKIVEIEGKKYQLKEQEK
;
A
#
# COMPACT_ATOMS: atom_id res chain seq x y z
N MET A 1 21.19 5.34 -4.11
CA MET A 1 20.74 4.90 -5.45
C MET A 1 20.57 6.12 -6.34
N GLU A 2 20.76 5.97 -7.66
CA GLU A 2 20.47 7.04 -8.64
C GLU A 2 18.97 7.33 -8.68
N THR A 3 18.60 8.60 -8.88
CA THR A 3 17.19 9.00 -9.04
C THR A 3 16.97 9.55 -10.44
N LYS A 4 16.07 8.92 -11.19
CA LYS A 4 15.58 9.43 -12.47
C LYS A 4 14.38 10.32 -12.25
N LYS A 5 14.41 11.53 -12.83
CA LYS A 5 13.31 12.49 -12.77
C LYS A 5 12.64 12.58 -14.12
N LEU A 6 11.34 12.29 -14.15
CA LEU A 6 10.51 12.43 -15.33
C LEU A 6 9.75 13.75 -15.28
N THR A 7 9.74 14.45 -16.38
CA THR A 7 9.11 15.74 -16.58
C THR A 7 8.11 15.67 -17.73
N LYS A 8 7.38 16.73 -18.02
CA LYS A 8 6.43 16.76 -19.14
C LYS A 8 7.04 16.32 -20.49
N LYS A 9 8.34 16.53 -20.69
CA LYS A 9 9.02 16.16 -21.95
C LYS A 9 9.13 14.66 -22.19
N ASP A 10 9.02 13.87 -21.13
CA ASP A 10 9.11 12.40 -21.18
C ASP A 10 7.77 11.75 -21.53
N PHE A 11 6.73 12.56 -21.77
CA PHE A 11 5.37 12.11 -22.05
C PHE A 11 4.79 12.83 -23.27
N ASN A 12 4.01 12.09 -24.06
CA ASN A 12 3.24 12.66 -25.17
C ASN A 12 1.97 13.41 -24.68
N ASP A 13 1.19 13.94 -25.62
CA ASP A 13 -0.05 14.69 -25.31
C ASP A 13 -1.14 13.84 -24.63
N HIS A 14 -1.02 12.50 -24.68
CA HIS A 14 -1.92 11.57 -23.98
C HIS A 14 -1.36 11.11 -22.63
N ASN A 15 -0.30 11.76 -22.14
CA ASN A 15 0.45 11.40 -20.95
C ASN A 15 1.05 9.97 -20.97
N GLU A 16 1.34 9.44 -22.16
CA GLU A 16 2.03 8.17 -22.32
C GLU A 16 3.54 8.41 -22.35
N PHE A 17 4.28 7.56 -21.64
CA PHE A 17 5.73 7.62 -21.56
C PHE A 17 6.37 7.35 -22.91
N ILE A 18 7.22 8.26 -23.38
CA ILE A 18 7.94 8.21 -24.65
C ILE A 18 9.47 8.26 -24.47
N GLY A 19 9.94 8.21 -23.23
CA GLY A 19 11.37 8.22 -22.90
C GLY A 19 12.07 6.88 -23.14
N ASP A 20 13.28 6.77 -22.62
CA ASP A 20 14.08 5.54 -22.72
C ASP A 20 13.42 4.40 -21.92
N GLU A 21 13.08 3.29 -22.59
CA GLU A 21 12.45 2.11 -21.97
C GLU A 21 13.29 1.48 -20.86
N SER A 22 14.61 1.74 -20.79
CA SER A 22 15.44 1.27 -19.67
C SER A 22 14.98 1.81 -18.33
N ILE A 23 14.25 2.93 -18.30
CA ILE A 23 13.65 3.51 -17.11
C ILE A 23 12.50 2.64 -16.55
N LEU A 24 11.80 1.89 -17.40
CA LEU A 24 10.73 1.01 -16.98
C LEU A 24 11.25 -0.11 -16.06
N SER A 25 12.52 -0.54 -16.20
CA SER A 25 13.21 -1.46 -15.30
C SER A 25 14.52 -0.85 -14.81
N PHE A 26 14.46 -0.09 -13.73
CA PHE A 26 15.56 0.75 -13.29
C PHE A 26 16.10 0.37 -11.91
N ASN A 27 17.43 0.31 -11.79
CA ASN A 27 18.12 0.06 -10.52
C ASN A 27 18.39 1.37 -9.75
N GLY A 28 17.33 2.03 -9.35
CA GLY A 28 17.38 3.32 -8.66
C GLY A 28 15.98 3.75 -8.28
N ASN A 29 15.79 5.05 -8.09
CA ASN A 29 14.52 5.66 -7.73
C ASN A 29 13.90 6.36 -8.95
N LEU A 30 12.57 6.42 -8.99
CA LEU A 30 11.82 7.12 -10.02
C LEU A 30 11.00 8.26 -9.41
N GLU A 31 11.26 9.49 -9.82
CA GLU A 31 10.45 10.65 -9.47
C GLU A 31 9.72 11.18 -10.71
N ILE A 32 8.44 11.44 -10.56
CA ILE A 32 7.58 12.05 -11.57
C ILE A 32 7.22 13.45 -11.09
N GLU A 33 7.44 14.45 -11.94
CA GLU A 33 7.19 15.86 -11.64
C GLU A 33 5.73 16.11 -11.26
N GLU A 34 5.49 17.21 -10.56
CA GLU A 34 4.14 17.61 -10.15
C GLU A 34 3.27 18.07 -11.32
N SER A 35 1.96 17.99 -11.15
CA SER A 35 0.95 18.54 -12.07
C SER A 35 0.95 17.94 -13.48
N LEU A 36 1.43 16.71 -13.65
CA LEU A 36 1.40 16.01 -14.94
C LEU A 36 0.08 15.25 -15.16
N GLY A 37 -0.81 15.20 -14.15
CA GLY A 37 -2.00 14.36 -14.20
C GLY A 37 -1.65 12.88 -14.10
N CYS A 38 -2.49 12.00 -14.63
CA CYS A 38 -2.22 10.56 -14.62
C CYS A 38 -1.28 10.21 -15.78
N VAL A 39 -0.02 9.90 -15.47
CA VAL A 39 0.98 9.47 -16.46
C VAL A 39 0.92 7.96 -16.67
N LYS A 40 1.13 7.54 -17.92
CA LYS A 40 0.90 6.16 -18.36
C LYS A 40 2.20 5.49 -18.76
N PHE A 41 2.40 4.30 -18.23
CA PHE A 41 3.50 3.41 -18.55
C PHE A 41 2.97 2.08 -19.08
N LYS A 42 3.80 1.33 -19.78
CA LYS A 42 3.49 -0.05 -20.11
C LYS A 42 3.53 -0.93 -18.84
N TRP A 43 4.58 -0.83 -18.07
CA TRP A 43 4.81 -1.45 -16.76
C TRP A 43 5.92 -0.67 -16.03
N LEU A 44 6.09 -0.90 -14.72
CA LEU A 44 7.19 -0.33 -13.93
C LEU A 44 7.79 -1.40 -13.01
N ASN A 45 9.12 -1.51 -13.00
CA ASN A 45 9.86 -2.37 -12.07
C ASN A 45 11.09 -1.61 -11.55
N ILE A 46 10.92 -0.86 -10.49
CA ILE A 46 11.91 0.04 -9.90
C ILE A 46 12.51 -0.61 -8.65
N LYS A 47 13.82 -0.64 -8.51
CA LYS A 47 14.48 -1.26 -7.33
C LYS A 47 14.40 -0.42 -6.07
N GLY A 48 14.37 0.90 -6.20
CA GLY A 48 14.10 1.85 -5.11
C GLY A 48 12.63 2.21 -5.02
N TYR A 49 12.35 3.48 -4.69
CA TYR A 49 10.98 4.00 -4.59
C TYR A 49 10.47 4.56 -5.92
N ILE A 50 9.15 4.69 -6.00
CA ILE A 50 8.43 5.44 -7.06
C ILE A 50 7.66 6.57 -6.39
N LEU A 51 7.92 7.81 -6.79
CA LEU A 51 7.26 9.00 -6.28
C LEU A 51 6.68 9.83 -7.42
N ALA A 52 5.36 9.89 -7.54
CA ALA A 52 4.70 10.90 -8.35
C ALA A 52 4.27 12.07 -7.43
N LYS A 53 4.78 13.27 -7.71
CA LYS A 53 4.53 14.45 -6.88
C LYS A 53 3.07 14.91 -6.94
N ALA A 54 2.77 16.02 -6.27
CA ALA A 54 1.41 16.55 -6.15
C ALA A 54 0.69 16.67 -7.50
N PHE A 55 -0.57 16.26 -7.55
CA PHE A 55 -1.42 16.23 -8.76
C PHE A 55 -0.90 15.37 -9.91
N SER A 56 0.04 14.45 -9.63
CA SER A 56 0.49 13.42 -10.56
C SER A 56 0.11 12.04 -10.04
N GLY A 57 -0.45 11.20 -10.92
CA GLY A 57 -0.80 9.82 -10.68
C GLY A 57 -0.03 8.89 -11.59
N ILE A 58 -0.07 7.60 -11.29
CA ILE A 58 0.65 6.55 -12.01
C ILE A 58 -0.35 5.55 -12.55
N LYS A 59 -0.29 5.28 -13.85
CA LYS A 59 -1.04 4.20 -14.50
C LYS A 59 -0.09 3.30 -15.27
N ALA A 60 -0.17 1.99 -15.06
CA ALA A 60 0.54 1.01 -15.85
C ALA A 60 -0.44 0.05 -16.53
N GLY A 61 -0.21 -0.25 -17.81
CA GLY A 61 -1.01 -1.25 -18.54
C GLY A 61 -0.86 -2.65 -17.97
N GLU A 62 0.34 -2.95 -17.44
CA GLU A 62 0.66 -4.19 -16.73
C GLU A 62 0.83 -3.90 -15.22
N GLY A 63 1.90 -4.39 -14.58
CA GLY A 63 2.13 -4.24 -13.15
C GLY A 63 3.02 -3.06 -12.77
N ILE A 64 2.92 -2.66 -11.51
CA ILE A 64 3.80 -1.68 -10.87
C ILE A 64 4.53 -2.37 -9.72
N LYS A 65 5.86 -2.35 -9.74
CA LYS A 65 6.69 -2.90 -8.68
C LYS A 65 7.74 -1.90 -8.23
N ALA A 66 7.86 -1.72 -6.93
CA ALA A 66 8.94 -0.98 -6.29
C ALA A 66 9.64 -1.86 -5.23
N GLY A 67 10.95 -1.76 -5.10
CA GLY A 67 11.69 -2.42 -4.03
C GLY A 67 11.47 -1.75 -2.67
N GLU A 68 11.18 -0.45 -2.70
CA GLU A 68 10.81 0.37 -1.55
C GLU A 68 9.34 0.79 -1.68
N GLY A 69 9.00 2.04 -1.38
CA GLY A 69 7.63 2.54 -1.41
C GLY A 69 7.13 3.00 -2.78
N ILE A 70 5.81 3.09 -2.90
CA ILE A 70 5.13 3.75 -4.02
C ILE A 70 4.26 4.87 -3.46
N GLU A 71 4.50 6.11 -3.87
CA GLU A 71 3.67 7.25 -3.49
C GLU A 71 3.22 8.03 -4.73
N ALA A 72 1.94 8.43 -4.76
CA ALA A 72 1.41 9.30 -5.79
C ALA A 72 0.53 10.39 -5.18
N GLY A 73 0.68 11.62 -5.65
CA GLY A 73 -0.17 12.76 -5.27
C GLY A 73 -1.62 12.61 -5.72
N SER A 74 -1.85 11.81 -6.77
CA SER A 74 -3.18 11.40 -7.24
C SER A 74 -3.35 9.88 -7.10
N GLY A 75 -3.94 9.20 -8.08
CA GLY A 75 -4.20 7.76 -8.03
C GLY A 75 -3.03 6.89 -8.50
N ILE A 76 -3.10 5.61 -8.15
CA ILE A 76 -2.21 4.54 -8.64
C ILE A 76 -3.09 3.47 -9.26
N GLU A 77 -2.85 3.14 -10.53
CA GLU A 77 -3.62 2.14 -11.27
C GLU A 77 -2.69 1.18 -12.02
N ALA A 78 -2.97 -0.12 -11.94
CA ALA A 78 -2.25 -1.14 -12.69
C ALA A 78 -3.22 -2.16 -13.30
N GLY A 79 -3.01 -2.52 -14.58
CA GLY A 79 -3.79 -3.57 -15.23
C GLY A 79 -3.56 -4.96 -14.64
N SER A 80 -2.37 -5.17 -14.04
CA SER A 80 -2.06 -6.37 -13.25
C SER A 80 -1.93 -6.01 -11.76
N GLY A 81 -0.86 -6.45 -11.08
CA GLY A 81 -0.67 -6.20 -9.65
C GLY A 81 0.15 -4.95 -9.33
N ILE A 82 -0.02 -4.48 -8.10
CA ILE A 82 0.82 -3.42 -7.51
C ILE A 82 1.57 -4.03 -6.34
N LYS A 83 2.91 -3.93 -6.34
CA LYS A 83 3.74 -4.45 -5.26
C LYS A 83 4.80 -3.47 -4.81
N ALA A 84 4.88 -3.23 -3.51
CA ALA A 84 5.93 -2.43 -2.88
C ALA A 84 6.61 -3.20 -1.73
N GLY A 85 7.94 -3.09 -1.62
CA GLY A 85 8.68 -3.65 -0.47
C GLY A 85 8.35 -2.94 0.84
N GLU A 86 7.95 -1.66 0.74
CA GLU A 86 7.46 -0.87 1.87
C GLU A 86 5.99 -0.49 1.68
N GLY A 87 5.62 0.77 1.88
CA GLY A 87 4.23 1.23 1.80
C GLY A 87 3.78 1.64 0.41
N ILE A 88 2.45 1.61 0.21
CA ILE A 88 1.78 2.17 -0.96
C ILE A 88 0.87 3.29 -0.49
N LYS A 89 1.03 4.49 -1.07
CA LYS A 89 0.22 5.66 -0.71
C LYS A 89 -0.25 6.42 -1.95
N ALA A 90 -1.54 6.71 -2.00
CA ALA A 90 -2.14 7.54 -3.05
C ALA A 90 -2.99 8.66 -2.44
N GLY A 91 -2.94 9.85 -3.05
CA GLY A 91 -3.82 10.96 -2.69
C GLY A 91 -5.28 10.70 -3.06
N SER A 92 -5.50 9.94 -4.14
CA SER A 92 -6.81 9.44 -4.55
C SER A 92 -6.92 7.92 -4.35
N GLY A 93 -7.42 7.18 -5.34
CA GLY A 93 -7.61 5.74 -5.26
C GLY A 93 -6.38 4.90 -5.61
N ILE A 94 -6.41 3.64 -5.21
CA ILE A 94 -5.46 2.61 -5.62
C ILE A 94 -6.25 1.49 -6.27
N GLU A 95 -5.95 1.15 -7.53
CA GLU A 95 -6.65 0.10 -8.26
C GLU A 95 -5.67 -0.86 -8.95
N ALA A 96 -5.90 -2.15 -8.80
CA ALA A 96 -5.14 -3.20 -9.47
C ALA A 96 -6.09 -4.25 -10.07
N GLY A 97 -5.80 -4.69 -11.30
CA GLY A 97 -6.55 -5.77 -11.96
C GLY A 97 -6.39 -7.10 -11.23
N TRP A 98 -5.23 -7.31 -10.57
CA TRP A 98 -4.96 -8.49 -9.74
C TRP A 98 -4.83 -8.09 -8.26
N GLY A 99 -3.68 -8.34 -7.63
CA GLY A 99 -3.47 -8.06 -6.22
C GLY A 99 -2.74 -6.76 -5.93
N ILE A 100 -2.89 -6.29 -4.68
CA ILE A 100 -2.12 -5.18 -4.11
C ILE A 100 -1.36 -5.70 -2.91
N GLU A 101 -0.03 -5.60 -2.92
CA GLU A 101 0.84 -6.10 -1.85
C GLU A 101 1.80 -5.00 -1.39
N ALA A 102 1.84 -4.74 -0.08
CA ALA A 102 2.78 -3.82 0.54
C ALA A 102 3.45 -4.45 1.76
N GLY A 103 4.78 -4.35 1.86
CA GLY A 103 5.52 -4.82 3.04
C GLY A 103 5.18 -4.05 4.31
N SER A 104 4.74 -2.80 4.16
CA SER A 104 4.23 -1.97 5.26
C SER A 104 2.74 -1.70 5.08
N GLY A 105 2.29 -0.45 5.13
CA GLY A 105 0.88 -0.10 5.02
C GLY A 105 0.42 0.28 3.61
N ILE A 106 -0.89 0.20 3.39
CA ILE A 106 -1.56 0.70 2.18
C ILE A 106 -2.49 1.83 2.60
N LYS A 107 -2.34 3.00 1.98
CA LYS A 107 -3.19 4.16 2.26
C LYS A 107 -3.67 4.84 0.98
N ALA A 108 -4.99 5.03 0.89
CA ALA A 108 -5.62 5.78 -0.19
C ALA A 108 -6.52 6.90 0.38
N GLY A 109 -6.48 8.07 -0.24
CA GLY A 109 -7.41 9.17 0.09
C GLY A 109 -8.85 8.84 -0.28
N GLU A 110 -9.02 7.97 -1.28
CA GLU A 110 -10.31 7.46 -1.74
C GLU A 110 -10.41 5.95 -1.53
N GLY A 111 -10.81 5.18 -2.54
CA GLY A 111 -10.99 3.74 -2.44
C GLY A 111 -9.72 2.93 -2.74
N ILE A 112 -9.72 1.69 -2.26
CA ILE A 112 -8.72 0.66 -2.62
C ILE A 112 -9.48 -0.48 -3.27
N LYS A 113 -9.05 -0.87 -4.50
CA LYS A 113 -9.69 -1.94 -5.26
C LYS A 113 -8.66 -2.90 -5.84
N ALA A 114 -8.88 -4.19 -5.66
CA ALA A 114 -8.10 -5.25 -6.26
C ALA A 114 -9.00 -6.34 -6.83
N GLY A 115 -8.66 -6.85 -8.02
CA GLY A 115 -9.37 -7.98 -8.64
C GLY A 115 -9.13 -9.30 -7.91
N GLU A 116 -8.05 -9.39 -7.14
CA GLU A 116 -7.73 -10.52 -6.26
C GLU A 116 -7.59 -10.07 -4.81
N GLY A 117 -6.45 -10.33 -4.16
CA GLY A 117 -6.22 -10.02 -2.75
C GLY A 117 -5.59 -8.66 -2.50
N ILE A 118 -5.79 -8.16 -1.28
CA ILE A 118 -5.10 -6.97 -0.75
C ILE A 118 -4.31 -7.41 0.49
N GLU A 119 -2.99 -7.22 0.45
CA GLU A 119 -2.10 -7.61 1.53
C GLU A 119 -1.25 -6.45 2.02
N ALA A 120 -1.23 -6.21 3.32
CA ALA A 120 -0.37 -5.22 3.95
C ALA A 120 0.36 -5.81 5.16
N GLY A 121 1.67 -5.54 5.26
CA GLY A 121 2.45 -5.96 6.42
C GLY A 121 1.99 -5.30 7.73
N TRP A 122 1.42 -4.10 7.66
CA TRP A 122 0.91 -3.35 8.82
C TRP A 122 -0.59 -3.13 8.73
N GLY A 123 -1.04 -2.03 8.16
CA GLY A 123 -2.46 -1.68 8.13
C GLY A 123 -2.93 -1.20 6.76
N ILE A 124 -4.25 -1.14 6.59
CA ILE A 124 -4.92 -0.69 5.38
C ILE A 124 -5.87 0.46 5.74
N GLU A 125 -5.71 1.60 5.09
CA GLU A 125 -6.54 2.79 5.30
C GLU A 125 -7.11 3.30 3.98
N ALA A 126 -8.42 3.42 3.89
CA ALA A 126 -9.11 3.99 2.74
C ALA A 126 -10.06 5.12 3.16
N GLY A 127 -10.00 6.24 2.45
CA GLY A 127 -10.92 7.37 2.69
C GLY A 127 -12.36 7.04 2.32
N TRP A 128 -12.59 6.09 1.42
CA TRP A 128 -13.91 5.59 1.05
C TRP A 128 -14.05 4.12 1.40
N GLY A 129 -14.08 3.22 0.43
CA GLY A 129 -14.26 1.79 0.62
C GLY A 129 -13.04 0.95 0.23
N ILE A 130 -13.09 -0.32 0.61
CA ILE A 130 -12.08 -1.33 0.25
C ILE A 130 -12.80 -2.47 -0.44
N GLU A 131 -12.35 -2.86 -1.65
CA GLU A 131 -12.92 -3.93 -2.44
C GLU A 131 -11.83 -4.91 -2.90
N ALA A 132 -11.97 -6.16 -2.53
CA ALA A 132 -11.11 -7.24 -2.99
C ALA A 132 -11.94 -8.33 -3.66
N GLY A 133 -11.47 -8.80 -4.82
CA GLY A 133 -12.07 -9.95 -5.50
C GLY A 133 -11.95 -11.23 -4.68
N LEU A 134 -10.91 -11.35 -3.85
CA LEU A 134 -10.70 -12.47 -2.94
C LEU A 134 -10.60 -11.94 -1.49
N TYR A 135 -9.44 -11.99 -0.90
CA TYR A 135 -9.20 -11.73 0.53
C TYR A 135 -8.57 -10.37 0.78
N ILE A 136 -8.68 -9.92 2.04
CA ILE A 136 -7.99 -8.75 2.57
C ILE A 136 -7.22 -9.17 3.82
N THR A 137 -5.93 -8.89 3.91
CA THR A 137 -5.14 -9.23 5.09
C THR A 137 -4.16 -8.14 5.49
N CYS A 138 -4.05 -7.91 6.79
CA CYS A 138 -3.01 -7.08 7.38
C CYS A 138 -2.74 -7.48 8.84
N LYS A 139 -1.60 -7.06 9.40
CA LYS A 139 -1.23 -7.41 10.78
C LYS A 139 -1.87 -6.50 11.84
N LEU A 140 -2.12 -5.24 11.51
CA LEU A 140 -2.61 -4.27 12.47
C LEU A 140 -4.07 -3.93 12.22
N THR A 141 -4.36 -2.80 11.63
CA THR A 141 -5.72 -2.29 11.52
C THR A 141 -6.19 -2.15 10.09
N ILE A 142 -7.47 -2.41 9.88
CA ILE A 142 -8.19 -1.99 8.68
C ILE A 142 -9.09 -0.83 9.08
N SER A 143 -9.03 0.25 8.30
CA SER A 143 -9.95 1.37 8.45
C SER A 143 -10.48 1.85 7.11
N SER A 144 -11.77 2.11 7.06
CA SER A 144 -12.43 2.73 5.93
C SER A 144 -13.57 3.62 6.42
N LYS A 145 -13.95 4.63 5.66
CA LYS A 145 -15.12 5.46 6.01
C LYS A 145 -16.43 4.83 5.59
N LEU A 146 -16.40 3.94 4.62
CA LEU A 146 -17.59 3.33 4.04
C LEU A 146 -17.54 1.81 4.17
N ARG A 147 -17.69 1.09 3.06
CA ARG A 147 -17.92 -0.35 3.01
C ARG A 147 -16.66 -1.12 2.67
N ILE A 148 -16.60 -2.34 3.15
CA ILE A 148 -15.52 -3.29 2.90
C ILE A 148 -16.12 -4.56 2.31
N PHE A 149 -15.55 -5.00 1.19
CA PHE A 149 -15.97 -6.20 0.47
C PHE A 149 -14.77 -7.11 0.23
N ALA A 150 -14.92 -8.40 0.51
CA ALA A 150 -13.95 -9.43 0.15
C ALA A 150 -14.68 -10.63 -0.46
N GLY A 151 -14.12 -11.19 -1.54
CA GLY A 151 -14.73 -12.32 -2.23
C GLY A 151 -15.65 -11.94 -3.38
N LEU A 152 -15.49 -10.78 -3.99
CA LEU A 152 -16.31 -10.29 -5.11
C LEU A 152 -15.78 -10.70 -6.50
N CYS A 153 -14.91 -11.70 -6.60
CA CYS A 153 -14.39 -12.12 -7.90
C CYS A 153 -15.47 -12.73 -8.78
N ILE A 154 -15.44 -12.36 -10.08
CA ILE A 154 -16.42 -12.86 -11.07
C ILE A 154 -15.91 -14.02 -11.92
N TRP A 155 -14.60 -14.32 -11.86
CA TRP A 155 -13.93 -15.33 -12.69
C TRP A 155 -13.83 -16.71 -12.00
N LYS A 156 -14.15 -16.79 -10.70
CA LYS A 156 -14.32 -18.06 -9.96
C LYS A 156 -15.38 -17.91 -8.87
N ILE A 157 -15.95 -19.01 -8.41
CA ILE A 157 -16.80 -19.03 -7.21
C ILE A 157 -15.85 -19.04 -5.99
N PRO A 158 -15.81 -17.98 -5.15
CA PRO A 158 -14.93 -17.92 -4.01
C PRO A 158 -15.36 -18.94 -2.94
N LYS A 159 -14.39 -19.68 -2.41
CA LYS A 159 -14.59 -20.49 -1.20
C LYS A 159 -14.64 -19.58 0.03
N GLU A 160 -14.98 -20.13 1.20
CA GLU A 160 -15.00 -19.37 2.46
C GLU A 160 -13.63 -18.76 2.79
N GLU A 161 -12.54 -19.49 2.57
CA GLU A 161 -11.17 -19.04 2.73
C GLU A 161 -10.79 -17.88 1.81
N ASP A 162 -11.38 -17.84 0.61
CA ASP A 162 -11.17 -16.77 -0.39
C ASP A 162 -11.90 -15.46 -0.03
N LYS A 163 -12.82 -15.46 0.94
CA LYS A 163 -13.62 -14.30 1.36
C LYS A 163 -13.18 -13.71 2.68
N THR A 164 -12.01 -14.10 3.17
CA THR A 164 -11.57 -13.72 4.52
C THR A 164 -11.03 -12.29 4.55
N ILE A 165 -11.36 -11.61 5.65
CA ILE A 165 -10.78 -10.32 6.04
C ILE A 165 -10.04 -10.57 7.34
N ILE A 166 -8.71 -10.65 7.29
CA ILE A 166 -7.87 -10.95 8.45
C ILE A 166 -7.12 -9.69 8.85
N CYS A 167 -7.30 -9.25 10.09
CA CYS A 167 -6.59 -8.10 10.64
C CYS A 167 -6.39 -8.23 12.15
N GLY A 168 -5.49 -7.43 12.71
CA GLY A 168 -5.38 -7.29 14.15
C GLY A 168 -6.67 -6.71 14.74
N LYS A 169 -7.21 -5.64 14.13
CA LYS A 169 -8.46 -5.01 14.50
C LYS A 169 -9.11 -4.26 13.34
N LEU A 170 -10.42 -4.38 13.19
CA LEU A 170 -11.21 -3.48 12.35
C LEU A 170 -11.44 -2.17 13.13
N ALA A 171 -10.74 -1.11 12.73
CA ALA A 171 -10.81 0.17 13.42
C ALA A 171 -12.06 0.98 13.00
N SER A 172 -12.46 0.89 11.74
CA SER A 172 -13.67 1.52 11.20
C SER A 172 -14.06 0.92 9.86
N GLY A 173 -15.30 1.14 9.44
CA GLY A 173 -15.88 0.62 8.21
C GLY A 173 -16.93 -0.46 8.49
N THR A 174 -17.78 -0.70 7.48
CA THR A 174 -18.82 -1.74 7.55
C THR A 174 -18.46 -2.85 6.59
N ILE A 175 -18.38 -4.08 7.07
CA ILE A 175 -18.21 -5.24 6.22
C ILE A 175 -19.57 -5.59 5.60
N GLU A 176 -19.68 -5.39 4.31
CA GLU A 176 -20.92 -5.73 3.56
C GLU A 176 -20.84 -7.15 3.00
N TYR A 177 -19.64 -7.62 2.66
CA TYR A 177 -19.42 -8.98 2.19
C TYR A 177 -18.02 -9.45 2.56
N GLY A 178 -17.92 -10.66 3.06
CA GLY A 178 -16.69 -11.29 3.52
C GLY A 178 -16.79 -11.76 4.97
N ILE A 179 -15.80 -12.51 5.41
CA ILE A 179 -15.73 -13.12 6.74
C ILE A 179 -14.62 -12.43 7.52
N LEU A 180 -14.99 -11.63 8.52
CA LEU A 180 -14.04 -10.98 9.40
C LEU A 180 -13.42 -11.96 10.39
N ASN A 181 -12.10 -11.94 10.48
CA ASN A 181 -11.31 -12.64 11.48
C ASN A 181 -10.33 -11.66 12.13
N GLU A 182 -10.68 -11.15 13.32
CA GLU A 182 -9.79 -10.33 14.12
C GLU A 182 -8.86 -11.22 14.95
N VAL A 183 -7.55 -11.15 14.67
CA VAL A 183 -6.53 -11.94 15.36
C VAL A 183 -5.92 -11.24 16.58
N GLY A 184 -6.40 -10.03 16.90
CA GLY A 184 -5.86 -9.17 17.94
C GLY A 184 -4.63 -8.36 17.49
N LEU A 185 -4.39 -7.25 18.16
CA LEU A 185 -3.18 -6.47 17.91
C LEU A 185 -1.99 -7.14 18.61
N PRO A 186 -0.78 -7.11 17.97
CA PRO A 186 0.41 -7.61 18.66
C PRO A 186 0.59 -6.86 19.98
N GLU A 187 0.84 -7.62 21.04
CA GLU A 187 1.12 -7.02 22.35
C GLU A 187 2.29 -6.04 22.22
N LYS A 188 2.08 -4.81 22.64
CA LYS A 188 3.19 -3.90 22.88
C LYS A 188 4.02 -4.53 24.00
N LYS A 189 5.19 -5.05 23.67
CA LYS A 189 6.18 -5.33 24.72
C LYS A 189 6.46 -4.00 25.40
N GLU A 190 5.93 -3.86 26.62
CA GLU A 190 6.32 -2.74 27.47
C GLU A 190 7.80 -2.89 27.77
N THR A 191 8.63 -2.16 27.09
CA THR A 191 10.04 -2.09 27.45
C THR A 191 10.15 -1.42 28.82
N CYS A 192 10.96 -1.98 29.70
CA CYS A 192 11.28 -1.33 30.97
C CYS A 192 12.30 -0.20 30.81
N ASP A 193 12.78 0.01 29.58
CA ASP A 193 13.81 0.99 29.26
C ASP A 193 13.37 2.41 29.62
N GLY A 194 14.14 3.09 30.45
CA GLY A 194 13.83 4.43 30.93
C GLY A 194 12.85 4.50 32.12
N LYS A 195 12.18 3.41 32.51
CA LYS A 195 11.33 3.40 33.71
C LYS A 195 12.17 3.61 34.97
N ILE A 196 11.71 4.51 35.87
CA ILE A 196 12.38 4.77 37.14
C ILE A 196 11.70 3.91 38.21
N VAL A 197 12.47 3.08 38.90
CA VAL A 197 12.02 2.31 40.06
C VAL A 197 12.75 2.82 41.31
N GLU A 198 12.07 2.86 42.43
CA GLU A 198 12.64 3.23 43.72
C GLU A 198 12.85 1.98 44.58
N ILE A 199 14.09 1.70 44.96
CA ILE A 199 14.42 0.57 45.82
C ILE A 199 15.22 1.14 46.98
N GLU A 200 14.77 0.90 48.19
CA GLU A 200 15.40 1.38 49.45
C GLU A 200 15.67 2.90 49.46
N GLY A 201 14.71 3.70 48.94
CA GLY A 201 14.82 5.16 48.87
C GLY A 201 15.76 5.68 47.79
N LYS A 202 16.35 4.82 46.95
CA LYS A 202 17.17 5.21 45.80
C LYS A 202 16.47 4.98 44.49
N LYS A 203 16.56 5.95 43.58
CA LYS A 203 15.95 5.86 42.25
C LYS A 203 16.92 5.23 41.26
N TYR A 204 16.44 4.21 40.55
CA TYR A 204 17.17 3.48 39.49
C TYR A 204 16.43 3.60 38.18
N GLN A 205 17.15 3.92 37.11
CA GLN A 205 16.62 3.90 35.75
C GLN A 205 16.88 2.51 35.15
N LEU A 206 15.83 1.83 34.77
CA LEU A 206 15.94 0.51 34.13
C LEU A 206 16.48 0.66 32.72
N LYS A 207 17.34 -0.25 32.31
CA LYS A 207 17.79 -0.44 30.93
C LYS A 207 17.54 -1.88 30.51
N GLU A 208 16.97 -2.08 29.32
CA GLU A 208 16.84 -3.40 28.73
C GLU A 208 18.23 -3.93 28.36
N GLN A 209 18.57 -5.17 28.76
CA GLN A 209 19.79 -5.83 28.29
C GLN A 209 19.46 -6.59 27.03
N GLU A 210 20.12 -6.25 25.92
CA GLU A 210 20.10 -7.08 24.70
C GLU A 210 20.70 -8.47 25.03
N LYS A 211 19.95 -9.50 24.65
CA LYS A 211 20.38 -10.90 24.76
C LYS A 211 21.07 -11.35 23.50
#